data_4410ec95283fe06ab3ed1369241bc889
#
_entry.id   4410ec95283fe06ab3ed1369241bc889
#
_cell.length_a   1.000
_cell.length_b   1.000
_cell.length_c   1.000
_cell.angle_alpha   90.00
_cell.angle_beta   90.00
_cell.angle_gamma   90.00
#
_symmetry.space_group_name_H-M   'P 1'
#
loop_
_entity.id
_entity.type
_entity.pdbx_description
1 polymer ?
#
loop_
_entity_poly.entity_id
_entity_poly.type
_entity_poly.pdbx_seq_one_letter_code
_entity_poly.pdbx_strand_id
1 'polypeptide(L)'
;MKVLVADDEIVSRRLIESSIRRWGYEVLVAKDGTEARQILLAPDPPHMAVLDWLMPGVDGVELCRQVRARKDEAYTYILLLSSKKTSDDVVAGLEAGADDYIAKPFEPQELKVRLRTGKRILCLLDQLTAARETLRDLAARDQLTGLWNHNSILEMLEKELARAERQGTSNGIVLADLDHFKQVNDTFG
;
A
#
# COMPACT_ATOMS: atom_id res chain seq x y z
N MET A 1 3.99 13.12 -2.29
CA MET A 1 3.14 12.21 -1.48
C MET A 1 1.78 12.84 -1.38
N LYS A 2 0.74 12.11 -1.78
CA LYS A 2 -0.66 12.56 -1.79
C LYS A 2 -1.32 12.31 -0.43
N VAL A 3 -2.09 13.28 0.06
CA VAL A 3 -2.88 13.19 1.30
C VAL A 3 -4.32 13.54 0.98
N LEU A 4 -5.27 12.67 1.28
CA LEU A 4 -6.69 12.99 1.23
C LEU A 4 -7.09 13.71 2.52
N VAL A 5 -7.87 14.76 2.38
CA VAL A 5 -8.57 15.45 3.49
C VAL A 5 -10.07 15.34 3.23
N ALA A 6 -10.76 14.64 4.10
CA ALA A 6 -12.22 14.50 4.04
C ALA A 6 -12.84 15.02 5.35
N ASP A 7 -13.66 16.05 5.25
CA ASP A 7 -14.36 16.71 6.35
C ASP A 7 -15.56 17.45 5.75
N ASP A 8 -16.75 17.31 6.28
CA ASP A 8 -17.94 17.98 5.75
C ASP A 8 -18.01 19.47 6.12
N GLU A 9 -17.32 19.86 7.20
CA GLU A 9 -17.24 21.26 7.61
C GLU A 9 -16.22 22.04 6.75
N ILE A 10 -16.69 23.04 6.01
CA ILE A 10 -15.88 23.82 5.08
C ILE A 10 -14.70 24.51 5.76
N VAL A 11 -14.89 25.05 6.97
CA VAL A 11 -13.86 25.82 7.68
C VAL A 11 -12.75 24.88 8.15
N SER A 12 -13.11 23.79 8.81
CA SER A 12 -12.20 22.74 9.25
C SER A 12 -11.41 22.18 8.08
N ARG A 13 -12.09 21.76 7.02
CA ARG A 13 -11.48 21.21 5.80
C ARG A 13 -10.43 22.16 5.19
N ARG A 14 -10.76 23.45 5.02
CA ARG A 14 -9.83 24.44 4.47
C ARG A 14 -8.62 24.70 5.37
N LEU A 15 -8.82 24.71 6.68
CA LEU A 15 -7.73 24.88 7.63
C LEU A 15 -6.74 23.71 7.56
N ILE A 16 -7.27 22.48 7.54
CA ILE A 16 -6.48 21.27 7.41
C ILE A 16 -5.75 21.25 6.07
N GLU A 17 -6.46 21.48 4.97
CA GLU A 17 -5.89 21.53 3.62
C GLU A 17 -4.73 22.53 3.53
N SER A 18 -4.94 23.78 3.98
CA SER A 18 -3.93 24.85 3.92
C SER A 18 -2.68 24.49 4.74
N SER A 19 -2.88 23.86 5.90
CA SER A 19 -1.79 23.43 6.77
C SER A 19 -0.96 22.34 6.13
N ILE A 20 -1.62 21.31 5.58
CA ILE A 20 -0.97 20.17 4.95
C ILE A 20 -0.21 20.59 3.67
N ARG A 21 -0.80 21.47 2.84
CA ARG A 21 -0.12 22.06 1.67
C ARG A 21 1.14 22.84 2.07
N ARG A 22 1.08 23.64 3.14
CA ARG A 22 2.24 24.37 3.67
C ARG A 22 3.37 23.46 4.13
N TRP A 23 3.06 22.24 4.53
CA TRP A 23 4.07 21.24 4.92
C TRP A 23 4.63 20.45 3.74
N GLY A 24 4.25 20.81 2.49
CA GLY A 24 4.81 20.24 1.26
C GLY A 24 4.15 18.96 0.78
N TYR A 25 2.92 18.67 1.20
CA TYR A 25 2.13 17.57 0.69
C TYR A 25 1.21 18.01 -0.46
N GLU A 26 0.96 17.13 -1.39
CA GLU A 26 -0.12 17.26 -2.37
C GLU A 26 -1.44 16.86 -1.69
N VAL A 27 -2.47 17.70 -1.80
CA VAL A 27 -3.73 17.48 -1.08
C VAL A 27 -4.86 17.24 -2.05
N LEU A 28 -5.54 16.11 -1.89
CA LEU A 28 -6.84 15.80 -2.43
C LEU A 28 -7.89 16.16 -1.39
N VAL A 29 -9.04 16.66 -1.83
CA VAL A 29 -10.09 17.13 -0.92
C VAL A 29 -11.38 16.41 -1.24
N ALA A 30 -12.09 15.94 -0.22
CA ALA A 30 -13.45 15.41 -0.28
C ALA A 30 -14.34 16.19 0.70
N LYS A 31 -15.55 16.50 0.28
CA LYS A 31 -16.52 17.25 1.09
C LYS A 31 -17.45 16.35 1.91
N ASP A 32 -17.46 15.07 1.60
CA ASP A 32 -18.29 14.05 2.27
C ASP A 32 -17.64 12.66 2.15
N GLY A 33 -18.20 11.69 2.85
CA GLY A 33 -17.71 10.33 2.82
C GLY A 33 -17.90 9.61 1.49
N THR A 34 -18.82 10.05 0.65
CA THR A 34 -19.03 9.46 -0.68
C THR A 34 -17.90 9.84 -1.63
N GLU A 35 -17.51 11.12 -1.66
CA GLU A 35 -16.34 11.56 -2.42
C GLU A 35 -15.04 10.94 -1.88
N ALA A 36 -14.88 10.89 -0.56
CA ALA A 36 -13.73 10.26 0.08
C ALA A 36 -13.61 8.78 -0.32
N ARG A 37 -14.71 8.04 -0.32
CA ARG A 37 -14.77 6.66 -0.77
C ARG A 37 -14.30 6.49 -2.21
N GLN A 38 -14.78 7.32 -3.13
CA GLN A 38 -14.38 7.25 -4.54
C GLN A 38 -12.88 7.43 -4.72
N ILE A 39 -12.28 8.36 -3.97
CA ILE A 39 -10.84 8.63 -4.02
C ILE A 39 -10.04 7.48 -3.38
N LEU A 40 -10.47 6.98 -2.22
CA LEU A 40 -9.76 5.91 -1.49
C LEU A 40 -9.83 4.55 -2.18
N LEU A 41 -10.93 4.29 -2.91
CA LEU A 41 -11.12 3.03 -3.61
C LEU A 41 -10.74 3.10 -5.11
N ALA A 42 -10.12 4.20 -5.56
CA ALA A 42 -9.57 4.33 -6.90
C ALA A 42 -8.34 3.40 -7.10
N PRO A 43 -7.94 3.12 -8.35
CA PRO A 43 -6.75 2.30 -8.65
C PRO A 43 -5.42 2.90 -8.16
N ASP A 44 -5.34 4.24 -8.03
CA ASP A 44 -4.17 4.97 -7.47
C ASP A 44 -4.63 5.78 -6.25
N PRO A 45 -4.82 5.13 -5.08
CA PRO A 45 -5.31 5.80 -3.90
C PRO A 45 -4.22 6.70 -3.28
N PRO A 46 -4.61 7.71 -2.47
CA PRO A 46 -3.64 8.50 -1.74
C PRO A 46 -2.91 7.66 -0.68
N HIS A 47 -1.63 7.97 -0.46
CA HIS A 47 -0.81 7.27 0.53
C HIS A 47 -1.27 7.52 1.97
N MET A 48 -1.92 8.67 2.21
CA MET A 48 -2.40 9.08 3.53
C MET A 48 -3.81 9.64 3.41
N ALA A 49 -4.62 9.45 4.44
CA ALA A 49 -5.95 10.04 4.54
C ALA A 49 -6.17 10.64 5.93
N VAL A 50 -6.71 11.85 5.97
CA VAL A 50 -7.21 12.52 7.16
C VAL A 50 -8.71 12.59 7.00
N LEU A 51 -9.43 11.80 7.77
CA LEU A 51 -10.88 11.60 7.63
C LEU A 51 -11.60 12.09 8.88
N ASP A 52 -12.63 12.91 8.71
CA ASP A 52 -13.56 13.15 9.81
C ASP A 52 -14.33 11.88 10.11
N TRP A 53 -14.60 11.64 11.38
CA TRP A 53 -15.41 10.51 11.83
C TRP A 53 -16.82 10.59 11.28
N LEU A 54 -17.48 11.74 11.49
CA LEU A 54 -18.86 11.96 11.11
C LEU A 54 -18.93 12.75 9.81
N MET A 55 -19.33 12.09 8.74
CA MET A 55 -19.55 12.71 7.43
C MET A 55 -20.85 12.20 6.80
N PRO A 56 -21.52 13.02 6.00
CA PRO A 56 -22.67 12.56 5.20
C PRO A 56 -22.26 11.42 4.24
N GLY A 57 -23.19 10.49 4.04
CA GLY A 57 -23.01 9.35 3.14
C GLY A 57 -22.32 8.17 3.81
N VAL A 58 -21.01 8.15 3.85
CA VAL A 58 -20.21 7.10 4.50
C VAL A 58 -19.39 7.73 5.60
N ASP A 59 -19.47 7.22 6.82
CA ASP A 59 -18.66 7.73 7.93
C ASP A 59 -17.18 7.30 7.82
N GLY A 60 -16.30 8.01 8.55
CA GLY A 60 -14.86 7.78 8.50
C GLY A 60 -14.46 6.37 8.97
N VAL A 61 -15.19 5.80 9.93
CA VAL A 61 -14.94 4.46 10.47
C VAL A 61 -15.28 3.38 9.46
N GLU A 62 -16.40 3.54 8.77
CA GLU A 62 -16.79 2.61 7.70
C GLU A 62 -15.83 2.70 6.52
N LEU A 63 -15.32 3.89 6.19
CA LEU A 63 -14.25 4.05 5.19
C LEU A 63 -12.98 3.29 5.57
N CYS A 64 -12.57 3.33 6.84
CA CYS A 64 -11.44 2.53 7.33
C CYS A 64 -11.65 1.04 7.05
N ARG A 65 -12.82 0.48 7.40
CA ARG A 65 -13.13 -0.94 7.16
C ARG A 65 -13.05 -1.29 5.67
N GLN A 66 -13.62 -0.45 4.81
CA GLN A 66 -13.63 -0.68 3.36
C GLN A 66 -12.22 -0.64 2.77
N VAL A 67 -11.38 0.31 3.18
CA VAL A 67 -9.98 0.38 2.74
C VAL A 67 -9.20 -0.86 3.22
N ARG A 68 -9.39 -1.29 4.47
CA ARG A 68 -8.68 -2.48 5.01
C ARG A 68 -9.17 -3.81 4.43
N ALA A 69 -10.37 -3.87 3.90
CA ALA A 69 -10.89 -5.06 3.22
C ALA A 69 -10.19 -5.35 1.86
N ARG A 70 -9.48 -4.37 1.30
CA ARG A 70 -8.71 -4.52 0.04
C ARG A 70 -7.36 -5.20 0.33
N LYS A 71 -7.19 -6.44 -0.14
CA LYS A 71 -6.02 -7.27 0.20
C LYS A 71 -4.76 -7.01 -0.64
N ASP A 72 -4.90 -6.44 -1.84
CA ASP A 72 -3.84 -6.42 -2.88
C ASP A 72 -3.40 -5.01 -3.28
N GLU A 73 -3.65 -3.99 -2.45
CA GLU A 73 -3.37 -2.60 -2.79
C GLU A 73 -2.34 -1.96 -1.86
N ALA A 74 -1.77 -0.85 -2.37
CA ALA A 74 -0.83 -0.04 -1.59
C ALA A 74 -1.47 0.42 -0.27
N TYR A 75 -0.71 0.33 0.80
CA TYR A 75 -1.17 0.72 2.14
C TYR A 75 -1.45 2.22 2.20
N THR A 76 -2.65 2.58 2.65
CA THR A 76 -3.02 3.96 2.98
C THR A 76 -3.00 4.15 4.49
N TYR A 77 -2.18 5.07 4.97
CA TYR A 77 -2.19 5.49 6.38
C TYR A 77 -3.40 6.36 6.67
N ILE A 78 -4.28 5.94 7.58
CA ILE A 78 -5.54 6.62 7.89
C ILE A 78 -5.48 7.24 9.29
N LEU A 79 -5.67 8.55 9.34
CA LEU A 79 -5.81 9.34 10.55
C LEU A 79 -7.27 9.78 10.70
N LEU A 80 -7.95 9.35 11.75
CA LEU A 80 -9.31 9.79 12.05
C LEU A 80 -9.30 11.08 12.89
N LEU A 81 -10.16 12.02 12.52
CA LEU A 81 -10.48 13.21 13.32
C LEU A 81 -11.87 13.03 13.92
N SER A 82 -12.06 13.35 15.19
CA SER A 82 -13.38 13.20 15.80
C SER A 82 -13.62 14.15 16.97
N SER A 83 -14.86 14.60 17.10
CA SER A 83 -15.35 15.31 18.29
C SER A 83 -15.65 14.36 19.46
N LYS A 84 -15.68 13.05 19.21
CA LYS A 84 -15.87 12.03 20.24
C LYS A 84 -14.60 11.89 21.06
N LYS A 85 -14.73 11.80 22.38
CA LYS A 85 -13.59 11.85 23.32
C LYS A 85 -13.54 10.65 24.27
N THR A 86 -14.50 9.72 24.15
CA THR A 86 -14.49 8.55 25.04
C THR A 86 -13.43 7.56 24.63
N SER A 87 -12.87 6.82 25.57
CA SER A 87 -11.91 5.75 25.29
C SER A 87 -12.49 4.71 24.34
N ASP A 88 -13.78 4.40 24.47
CA ASP A 88 -14.47 3.41 23.66
C ASP A 88 -14.57 3.85 22.18
N ASP A 89 -14.79 5.15 21.93
CA ASP A 89 -14.78 5.69 20.57
C ASP A 89 -13.39 5.58 19.92
N VAL A 90 -12.33 5.90 20.67
CA VAL A 90 -10.95 5.78 20.18
C VAL A 90 -10.64 4.33 19.80
N VAL A 91 -10.99 3.39 20.68
CA VAL A 91 -10.80 1.96 20.43
C VAL A 91 -11.59 1.52 19.18
N ALA A 92 -12.86 1.92 19.07
CA ALA A 92 -13.70 1.57 17.92
C ALA A 92 -13.11 2.08 16.57
N GLY A 93 -12.54 3.29 16.56
CA GLY A 93 -11.87 3.83 15.38
C GLY A 93 -10.61 3.06 14.97
N LEU A 94 -9.77 2.72 15.95
CA LEU A 94 -8.55 1.94 15.72
C LEU A 94 -8.86 0.48 15.33
N GLU A 95 -9.83 -0.16 15.96
CA GLU A 95 -10.28 -1.52 15.62
C GLU A 95 -10.91 -1.58 14.22
N ALA A 96 -11.51 -0.48 13.75
CA ALA A 96 -11.99 -0.37 12.36
C ALA A 96 -10.85 -0.28 11.33
N GLY A 97 -9.60 -0.11 11.77
CA GLY A 97 -8.42 -0.09 10.91
C GLY A 97 -7.82 1.30 10.69
N ALA A 98 -8.20 2.31 11.46
CA ALA A 98 -7.45 3.56 11.50
C ALA A 98 -6.06 3.33 12.12
N ASP A 99 -5.05 4.02 11.60
CA ASP A 99 -3.68 3.94 12.12
C ASP A 99 -3.45 4.87 13.30
N ASP A 100 -4.22 5.95 13.35
CA ASP A 100 -4.11 6.94 14.40
C ASP A 100 -5.41 7.75 14.52
N TYR A 101 -5.50 8.52 15.57
CA TYR A 101 -6.69 9.27 15.95
C TYR A 101 -6.32 10.64 16.55
N ILE A 102 -7.08 11.67 16.22
CA ILE A 102 -6.97 13.02 16.82
C ILE A 102 -8.34 13.50 17.26
N ALA A 103 -8.46 13.93 18.53
CA ALA A 103 -9.68 14.54 19.04
C ALA A 103 -9.79 16.01 18.61
N LYS A 104 -10.96 16.42 18.13
CA LYS A 104 -11.31 17.84 17.88
C LYS A 104 -11.72 18.55 19.17
N PRO A 105 -11.33 19.81 19.42
CA PRO A 105 -10.41 20.62 18.64
C PRO A 105 -8.94 20.21 18.85
N PHE A 106 -8.12 20.31 17.82
CA PHE A 106 -6.70 19.99 17.86
C PHE A 106 -5.82 21.13 17.37
N GLU A 107 -4.58 21.14 17.80
CA GLU A 107 -3.58 22.07 17.33
C GLU A 107 -2.95 21.60 16.00
N PRO A 108 -2.68 22.50 15.03
CA PRO A 108 -2.05 22.10 13.77
C PRO A 108 -0.73 21.35 13.94
N GLN A 109 0.00 21.62 15.02
CA GLN A 109 1.25 20.90 15.31
C GLN A 109 1.02 19.43 15.66
N GLU A 110 -0.08 19.09 16.33
CA GLU A 110 -0.44 17.69 16.59
C GLU A 110 -0.68 16.94 15.28
N LEU A 111 -1.51 17.50 14.39
CA LEU A 111 -1.74 16.94 13.06
C LEU A 111 -0.42 16.73 12.30
N LYS A 112 0.48 17.72 12.35
CA LYS A 112 1.79 17.64 11.69
C LYS A 112 2.63 16.47 12.20
N VAL A 113 2.68 16.28 13.52
CA VAL A 113 3.43 15.18 14.14
C VAL A 113 2.86 13.83 13.70
N ARG A 114 1.53 13.65 13.71
CA ARG A 114 0.87 12.41 13.28
C ARG A 114 1.14 12.11 11.80
N LEU A 115 1.02 13.10 10.91
CA LEU A 115 1.36 12.93 9.49
C LEU A 115 2.83 12.57 9.26
N ARG A 116 3.75 13.13 10.04
CA ARG A 116 5.17 12.74 9.98
C ARG A 116 5.40 11.29 10.42
N THR A 117 4.67 10.83 11.43
CA THR A 117 4.69 9.43 11.86
C THR A 117 4.16 8.52 10.75
N GLY A 118 3.02 8.87 10.16
CA GLY A 118 2.47 8.13 9.01
C GLY A 118 3.43 8.07 7.83
N LYS A 119 4.06 9.20 7.46
CA LYS A 119 5.08 9.23 6.41
C LYS A 119 6.25 8.28 6.70
N ARG A 120 6.70 8.22 7.96
CA ARG A 120 7.80 7.31 8.36
C ARG A 120 7.37 5.85 8.25
N ILE A 121 6.15 5.51 8.67
CA ILE A 121 5.60 4.14 8.54
C ILE A 121 5.53 3.73 7.07
N LEU A 122 4.99 4.57 6.20
CA LEU A 122 4.91 4.31 4.76
C LEU A 122 6.31 4.10 4.14
N CYS A 123 7.27 4.95 4.49
CA CYS A 123 8.65 4.80 4.01
C CYS A 123 9.28 3.45 4.44
N LEU A 124 9.02 3.00 5.68
CA LEU A 124 9.50 1.71 6.18
C LEU A 124 8.81 0.53 5.47
N LEU A 125 7.53 0.64 5.16
CA LEU A 125 6.80 -0.37 4.39
C LEU A 125 7.33 -0.47 2.95
N ASP A 126 7.62 0.66 2.29
CA ASP A 126 8.23 0.69 0.96
C ASP A 126 9.61 0.03 0.96
N GLN A 127 10.45 0.35 1.97
CA GLN A 127 11.78 -0.26 2.13
C GLN A 127 11.68 -1.77 2.37
N LEU A 128 10.75 -2.22 3.20
CA LEU A 128 10.53 -3.63 3.48
C LEU A 128 10.09 -4.38 2.22
N THR A 129 9.17 -3.78 1.44
CA THR A 129 8.69 -4.36 0.18
C THR A 129 9.84 -4.49 -0.82
N ALA A 130 10.64 -3.43 -1.01
CA ALA A 130 11.79 -3.44 -1.92
C ALA A 130 12.86 -4.47 -1.48
N ALA A 131 13.15 -4.56 -0.18
CA ALA A 131 14.09 -5.55 0.35
C ALA A 131 13.58 -6.98 0.14
N ARG A 132 12.28 -7.23 0.33
CA ARG A 132 11.65 -8.53 0.09
C ARG A 132 11.73 -8.92 -1.39
N GLU A 133 11.48 -8.00 -2.30
CA GLU A 133 11.61 -8.23 -3.75
C GLU A 133 13.06 -8.56 -4.13
N THR A 134 14.02 -7.79 -3.62
CA THR A 134 15.45 -8.07 -3.85
C THR A 134 15.85 -9.45 -3.37
N LEU A 135 15.45 -9.84 -2.15
CA LEU A 135 15.73 -11.16 -1.61
C LEU A 135 15.07 -12.28 -2.43
N ARG A 136 13.86 -12.05 -2.91
CA ARG A 136 13.15 -12.99 -3.78
C ARG A 136 13.89 -13.19 -5.10
N ASP A 137 14.36 -12.12 -5.72
CA ASP A 137 15.13 -12.17 -6.97
C ASP A 137 16.47 -12.89 -6.76
N LEU A 138 17.18 -12.61 -5.67
CA LEU A 138 18.42 -13.33 -5.31
C LEU A 138 18.18 -14.82 -5.08
N ALA A 139 17.10 -15.18 -4.39
CA ALA A 139 16.73 -16.58 -4.15
C ALA A 139 16.23 -17.31 -5.41
N ALA A 140 15.74 -16.58 -6.42
CA ALA A 140 15.21 -17.15 -7.65
C ALA A 140 16.25 -17.36 -8.74
N ARG A 141 17.45 -16.79 -8.61
CA ARG A 141 18.50 -16.87 -9.62
C ARG A 141 19.65 -17.79 -9.20
N ASP A 142 20.30 -18.39 -10.19
CA ASP A 142 21.56 -19.10 -10.04
C ASP A 142 22.71 -18.08 -9.91
N GLN A 143 23.55 -18.24 -8.89
CA GLN A 143 24.60 -17.27 -8.56
C GLN A 143 25.72 -17.18 -9.61
N LEU A 144 25.96 -18.25 -10.36
CA LEU A 144 27.01 -18.30 -11.36
C LEU A 144 26.59 -17.67 -12.68
N THR A 145 25.42 -18.02 -13.15
CA THR A 145 24.92 -17.67 -14.47
C THR A 145 24.00 -16.45 -14.51
N GLY A 146 23.42 -16.08 -13.36
CA GLY A 146 22.40 -15.04 -13.25
C GLY A 146 21.03 -15.43 -13.83
N LEU A 147 20.88 -16.64 -14.37
CA LEU A 147 19.63 -17.17 -14.92
C LEU A 147 18.70 -17.61 -13.78
N TRP A 148 17.46 -17.94 -14.13
CA TRP A 148 16.55 -18.56 -13.16
C TRP A 148 17.12 -19.89 -12.67
N ASN A 149 17.13 -20.13 -11.35
CA ASN A 149 17.54 -21.41 -10.83
C ASN A 149 16.51 -22.51 -11.17
N HIS A 150 16.89 -23.75 -10.97
CA HIS A 150 16.07 -24.91 -11.33
C HIS A 150 14.64 -24.85 -10.77
N ASN A 151 14.49 -24.49 -9.50
CA ASN A 151 13.15 -24.45 -8.88
C ASN A 151 12.30 -23.32 -9.46
N SER A 152 12.89 -22.16 -9.66
CA SER A 152 12.17 -21.00 -10.19
C SER A 152 11.73 -21.18 -11.63
N ILE A 153 12.54 -21.86 -12.49
CA ILE A 153 12.14 -22.12 -13.87
C ILE A 153 11.00 -23.15 -13.93
N LEU A 154 10.97 -24.13 -13.04
CA LEU A 154 9.86 -25.10 -12.97
C LEU A 154 8.55 -24.44 -12.52
N GLU A 155 8.60 -23.59 -11.48
CA GLU A 155 7.42 -22.82 -11.06
C GLU A 155 6.89 -21.89 -12.15
N MET A 156 7.80 -21.27 -12.93
CA MET A 156 7.43 -20.43 -14.07
C MET A 156 6.76 -21.25 -15.17
N LEU A 157 7.33 -22.41 -15.47
CA LEU A 157 6.77 -23.34 -16.46
C LEU A 157 5.35 -23.78 -16.10
N GLU A 158 5.12 -24.16 -14.85
CA GLU A 158 3.79 -24.55 -14.36
C GLU A 158 2.76 -23.40 -14.54
N LYS A 159 3.15 -22.16 -14.22
CA LYS A 159 2.29 -20.99 -14.39
C LYS A 159 1.97 -20.71 -15.86
N GLU A 160 2.96 -20.82 -16.74
CA GLU A 160 2.75 -20.58 -18.19
C GLU A 160 1.94 -21.71 -18.83
N LEU A 161 2.10 -22.96 -18.41
CA LEU A 161 1.25 -24.07 -18.85
C LEU A 161 -0.21 -23.86 -18.45
N ALA A 162 -0.46 -23.51 -17.17
CA ALA A 162 -1.81 -23.20 -16.71
C ALA A 162 -2.42 -21.97 -17.40
N ARG A 163 -1.60 -20.99 -17.78
CA ARG A 163 -2.03 -19.83 -18.56
C ARG A 163 -2.41 -20.21 -19.99
N ALA A 164 -1.56 -20.99 -20.64
CA ALA A 164 -1.80 -21.48 -22.00
C ALA A 164 -3.08 -22.31 -22.09
N GLU A 165 -3.31 -23.19 -21.12
CA GLU A 165 -4.53 -23.99 -21.02
C GLU A 165 -5.78 -23.11 -20.95
N ARG A 166 -5.77 -22.07 -20.09
CA ARG A 166 -6.90 -21.12 -19.99
C ARG A 166 -7.12 -20.28 -21.24
N GLN A 167 -6.05 -19.98 -21.99
CA GLN A 167 -6.11 -19.13 -23.20
C GLN A 167 -6.25 -19.94 -24.49
N GLY A 168 -6.18 -21.27 -24.43
CA GLY A 168 -6.19 -22.14 -25.62
C GLY A 168 -4.98 -21.95 -26.53
N THR A 169 -3.82 -21.52 -25.96
CA THR A 169 -2.57 -21.32 -26.70
C THR A 169 -1.58 -22.46 -26.46
N SER A 170 -0.61 -22.64 -27.37
CA SER A 170 0.45 -23.66 -27.26
C SER A 170 1.73 -23.05 -26.73
N ASN A 171 2.45 -23.75 -25.86
CA ASN A 171 3.79 -23.41 -25.41
C ASN A 171 4.82 -24.33 -26.07
N GLY A 172 5.98 -23.78 -26.43
CA GLY A 172 7.14 -24.55 -26.83
C GLY A 172 8.20 -24.56 -25.73
N ILE A 173 8.78 -25.73 -25.45
CA ILE A 173 9.87 -25.90 -24.49
C ILE A 173 11.10 -26.37 -25.25
N VAL A 174 12.24 -25.70 -25.00
CA VAL A 174 13.56 -26.12 -25.51
C VAL A 174 14.43 -26.47 -24.31
N LEU A 175 14.89 -27.70 -24.27
CA LEU A 175 15.87 -28.17 -23.29
C LEU A 175 17.20 -28.37 -24.03
N ALA A 176 18.27 -27.76 -23.52
CA ALA A 176 19.62 -27.88 -24.08
C ALA A 176 20.57 -28.33 -22.98
N ASP A 177 21.48 -29.23 -23.33
CA ASP A 177 22.56 -29.71 -22.45
C ASP A 177 23.90 -29.66 -23.20
N LEU A 178 24.98 -29.49 -22.44
CA LEU A 178 26.33 -29.47 -22.98
C LEU A 178 26.99 -30.84 -22.79
N ASP A 179 27.26 -31.54 -23.89
CA ASP A 179 27.95 -32.81 -23.86
C ASP A 179 29.32 -32.71 -23.18
N HIS A 180 29.58 -33.61 -22.26
CA HIS A 180 30.84 -33.71 -21.54
C HIS A 180 31.21 -32.48 -20.69
N PHE A 181 30.27 -31.59 -20.35
CA PHE A 181 30.54 -30.36 -19.58
C PHE A 181 31.31 -30.65 -18.29
N LYS A 182 30.98 -31.73 -17.59
CA LYS A 182 31.69 -32.14 -16.37
C LYS A 182 33.20 -32.36 -16.61
N GLN A 183 33.57 -33.00 -17.72
CA GLN A 183 35.00 -33.25 -18.04
C GLN A 183 35.73 -31.94 -18.35
N VAL A 184 35.06 -31.00 -19.02
CA VAL A 184 35.63 -29.68 -19.27
C VAL A 184 35.83 -28.92 -17.97
N ASN A 185 34.85 -28.94 -17.08
CA ASN A 185 34.95 -28.27 -15.78
C ASN A 185 36.02 -28.89 -14.87
N ASP A 186 36.13 -30.21 -14.84
CA ASP A 186 37.17 -30.91 -14.03
C ASP A 186 38.61 -30.68 -14.57
N THR A 187 38.73 -30.30 -15.85
CA THR A 187 40.06 -30.11 -16.49
C THR A 187 40.48 -28.63 -16.47
N PHE A 188 39.58 -27.72 -16.68
CA PHE A 188 39.86 -26.28 -16.90
C PHE A 188 39.23 -25.35 -15.87
N GLY A 189 38.32 -25.81 -15.02
CA GLY A 189 37.48 -25.13 -14.13
C GLY A 189 37.74 -24.66 -12.91
#